data_77abfa847fb29c989b98ca9e8b709f3f
#
_entry.id   77abfa847fb29c989b98ca9e8b709f3f
#
_cell.length_a   1.000
_cell.length_b   1.000
_cell.length_c   1.000
_cell.angle_alpha   90.00
_cell.angle_beta   90.00
_cell.angle_gamma   90.00
#
_symmetry.space_group_name_H-M   'P 1'
#
loop_
_entity.id
_entity.type
_entity.pdbx_description
1 polymer ?
#
loop_
_entity_poly.entity_id
_entity_poly.type
_entity_poly.pdbx_seq_one_letter_code
_entity_poly.pdbx_strand_id
1 'polypeptide(L)'
;AGTVQIASHVGLSAAFADPLTLSELFDIRLPDHINEQPLKIYGKIPPSLYGSYYKVGPALRAGFPNAYRHLFDGDGFVQQFRFGSGTVSHAGRFVATSKYQSETKLQRYSLPTFATKFKGAPRIKTPDDMNAANTNIIAHGNRTMALWEGASAWQLDPQTLSSMGPVDWEKRLTHAPFSAHPRPDRD
;
A
#
# COMPACT_ATOMS: atom_id res chain seq x y z
N ALA A 1 8.80 -23.18 20.11
CA ALA A 1 8.60 -21.99 19.28
C ALA A 1 7.09 -21.80 19.15
N GLY A 2 6.55 -20.75 19.79
CA GLY A 2 5.12 -20.45 19.74
C GLY A 2 4.81 -19.58 18.52
N THR A 3 3.76 -19.92 17.79
CA THR A 3 3.25 -19.11 16.67
C THR A 3 2.44 -17.94 17.25
N VAL A 4 2.77 -16.71 16.88
CA VAL A 4 1.96 -15.53 17.21
C VAL A 4 0.96 -15.32 16.09
N GLN A 5 -0.34 -15.40 16.39
CA GLN A 5 -1.39 -15.01 15.45
C GLN A 5 -1.89 -13.61 15.78
N ILE A 6 -1.96 -12.75 14.78
CA ILE A 6 -2.45 -11.39 14.88
C ILE A 6 -3.71 -11.28 14.01
N ALA A 7 -4.85 -10.97 14.63
CA ALA A 7 -6.12 -10.78 13.92
C ALA A 7 -6.59 -9.33 14.07
N SER A 8 -6.89 -8.66 12.96
CA SER A 8 -7.50 -7.33 12.97
C SER A 8 -9.04 -7.46 13.09
N HIS A 9 -9.65 -6.58 13.89
CA HIS A 9 -11.11 -6.58 14.11
C HIS A 9 -11.90 -5.80 13.05
N VAL A 10 -11.29 -5.50 11.92
CA VAL A 10 -12.02 -4.94 10.77
C VAL A 10 -12.67 -6.10 10.06
N GLY A 11 -13.95 -6.38 10.29
CA GLY A 11 -14.86 -7.23 9.51
C GLY A 11 -14.34 -8.49 8.76
N LEU A 12 -13.05 -8.73 8.80
CA LEU A 12 -12.35 -9.80 8.13
C LEU A 12 -12.20 -11.07 9.01
N SER A 13 -12.53 -11.00 10.28
CA SER A 13 -12.31 -12.12 11.20
C SER A 13 -13.21 -13.34 10.92
N ALA A 14 -14.32 -13.16 10.22
CA ALA A 14 -15.17 -14.28 9.76
C ALA A 14 -14.73 -14.82 8.38
N ALA A 15 -13.99 -14.07 7.60
CA ALA A 15 -13.58 -14.46 6.24
C ALA A 15 -12.39 -15.44 6.19
N PHE A 16 -11.71 -15.66 7.31
CA PHE A 16 -10.56 -16.56 7.36
C PHE A 16 -10.87 -17.95 7.95
N ALA A 17 -12.14 -18.24 8.24
CA ALA A 17 -12.56 -19.58 8.65
C ALA A 17 -12.53 -20.57 7.48
N ASP A 18 -12.82 -20.11 6.27
CA ASP A 18 -12.71 -20.87 5.02
C ASP A 18 -11.66 -20.23 4.10
N PRO A 19 -10.89 -21.02 3.35
CA PRO A 19 -9.93 -20.49 2.40
C PRO A 19 -10.68 -19.70 1.31
N LEU A 20 -10.38 -18.39 1.22
CA LEU A 20 -10.90 -17.55 0.15
C LEU A 20 -10.45 -18.08 -1.20
N THR A 21 -11.36 -18.15 -2.15
CA THR A 21 -11.02 -18.41 -3.54
C THR A 21 -10.26 -17.21 -4.13
N LEU A 22 -9.48 -17.45 -5.18
CA LEU A 22 -8.79 -16.37 -5.89
C LEU A 22 -9.76 -15.27 -6.36
N SER A 23 -10.96 -15.63 -6.81
CA SER A 23 -11.98 -14.66 -7.25
C SER A 23 -12.46 -13.77 -6.09
N GLU A 24 -12.67 -14.33 -4.91
CA GLU A 24 -13.07 -13.56 -3.73
C GLU A 24 -11.97 -12.60 -3.26
N LEU A 25 -10.70 -13.00 -3.37
CA LEU A 25 -9.57 -12.11 -3.10
C LEU A 25 -9.55 -10.89 -4.04
N PHE A 26 -9.94 -11.05 -5.30
CA PHE A 26 -10.02 -9.94 -6.27
C PHE A 26 -11.15 -8.96 -5.99
N ASP A 27 -12.15 -9.36 -5.20
CA ASP A 27 -13.32 -8.51 -4.89
C ASP A 27 -13.20 -7.78 -3.55
N ILE A 28 -12.13 -8.02 -2.79
CA ILE A 28 -11.88 -7.31 -1.53
C ILE A 28 -11.60 -5.84 -1.83
N ARG A 29 -12.50 -4.98 -1.31
CA ARG A 29 -12.38 -3.52 -1.45
C ARG A 29 -12.12 -2.88 -0.10
N LEU A 30 -11.13 -2.01 -0.04
CA LEU A 30 -10.71 -1.35 1.18
C LEU A 30 -11.23 0.10 1.23
N PRO A 31 -11.54 0.61 2.44
CA PRO A 31 -11.77 2.04 2.64
C PRO A 31 -10.50 2.83 2.37
N ASP A 32 -10.60 4.14 2.17
CA ASP A 32 -9.44 5.00 1.88
C ASP A 32 -8.34 4.91 2.95
N HIS A 33 -8.74 4.69 4.20
CA HIS A 33 -7.82 4.46 5.31
C HIS A 33 -8.47 3.62 6.41
N ILE A 34 -7.62 2.99 7.21
CA ILE A 34 -7.95 2.32 8.46
C ILE A 34 -7.24 3.09 9.56
N ASN A 35 -8.00 3.69 10.47
CA ASN A 35 -7.45 4.40 11.61
C ASN A 35 -6.64 3.44 12.51
N GLU A 36 -5.63 3.97 13.18
CA GLU A 36 -4.84 3.16 14.11
C GLU A 36 -5.74 2.58 15.20
N GLN A 37 -5.65 1.26 15.37
CA GLN A 37 -6.43 0.49 16.31
C GLN A 37 -5.59 -0.62 16.93
N PRO A 38 -5.83 -0.95 18.22
CA PRO A 38 -5.14 -2.07 18.85
C PRO A 38 -5.58 -3.40 18.21
N LEU A 39 -4.64 -4.33 18.13
CA LEU A 39 -4.91 -5.69 17.70
C LEU A 39 -5.04 -6.64 18.89
N LYS A 40 -5.92 -7.61 18.76
CA LYS A 40 -5.99 -8.73 19.71
C LYS A 40 -4.80 -9.66 19.50
N ILE A 41 -4.10 -9.96 20.58
CA ILE A 41 -2.90 -10.80 20.57
C ILE A 41 -3.25 -12.17 21.15
N TYR A 42 -2.87 -13.22 20.44
CA TYR A 42 -2.92 -14.59 20.93
C TYR A 42 -1.48 -15.06 21.14
N GLY A 43 -1.09 -15.25 22.39
CA GLY A 43 0.29 -15.56 22.78
C GLY A 43 1.00 -14.40 23.46
N LYS A 44 2.32 -14.37 23.37
CA LYS A 44 3.15 -13.31 23.98
C LYS A 44 4.09 -12.71 22.96
N ILE A 45 4.12 -11.38 22.89
CA ILE A 45 5.08 -10.66 22.09
C ILE A 45 6.39 -10.56 22.88
N PRO A 46 7.53 -10.93 22.29
CA PRO A 46 8.82 -10.77 22.95
C PRO A 46 9.04 -9.28 23.31
N PRO A 47 9.53 -8.96 24.53
CA PRO A 47 9.79 -7.57 24.92
C PRO A 47 10.79 -6.83 24.04
N SER A 48 11.69 -7.59 23.39
CA SER A 48 12.67 -7.06 22.43
C SER A 48 12.07 -6.65 21.08
N LEU A 49 10.83 -7.05 20.79
CA LEU A 49 10.15 -6.67 19.55
C LEU A 49 9.50 -5.28 19.72
N TYR A 50 10.15 -4.29 19.16
CA TYR A 50 9.76 -2.89 19.22
C TYR A 50 9.94 -2.22 17.87
N GLY A 51 9.05 -1.31 17.50
CA GLY A 51 9.14 -0.54 16.27
C GLY A 51 7.96 -0.76 15.32
N SER A 52 8.12 -0.35 14.07
CA SER A 52 7.06 -0.46 13.05
C SER A 52 7.46 -1.42 11.95
N TYR A 53 6.53 -2.31 11.60
CA TYR A 53 6.60 -3.13 10.41
C TYR A 53 5.62 -2.57 9.37
N TYR A 54 6.10 -2.37 8.16
CA TYR A 54 5.30 -1.88 7.04
C TYR A 54 5.14 -2.97 5.99
N LYS A 55 3.96 -3.01 5.37
CA LYS A 55 3.65 -3.84 4.22
C LYS A 55 2.86 -3.00 3.22
N VAL A 56 3.13 -3.15 1.94
CA VAL A 56 2.31 -2.59 0.86
C VAL A 56 1.89 -3.71 -0.08
N GLY A 57 0.73 -3.56 -0.67
CA GLY A 57 0.24 -4.45 -1.72
C GLY A 57 -0.85 -3.78 -2.54
N PRO A 58 -1.17 -4.35 -3.71
CA PRO A 58 -2.27 -3.86 -4.53
C PRO A 58 -3.60 -4.08 -3.82
N ALA A 59 -4.49 -3.09 -3.90
CA ALA A 59 -5.83 -3.18 -3.35
C ALA A 59 -6.86 -2.45 -4.23
N LEU A 60 -8.12 -2.88 -4.11
CA LEU A 60 -9.26 -2.20 -4.72
C LEU A 60 -9.91 -1.26 -3.72
N ARG A 61 -10.45 -0.16 -4.22
CA ARG A 61 -11.08 0.90 -3.43
C ARG A 61 -12.57 0.64 -3.28
N ALA A 62 -13.07 0.78 -2.05
CA ALA A 62 -14.50 0.76 -1.80
C ALA A 62 -15.21 1.91 -2.54
N GLY A 63 -16.45 1.66 -2.99
CA GLY A 63 -17.28 2.66 -3.66
C GLY A 63 -17.01 2.85 -5.16
N PHE A 64 -15.96 2.26 -5.74
CA PHE A 64 -15.72 2.35 -7.18
C PHE A 64 -16.58 1.31 -7.92
N PRO A 65 -17.31 1.71 -9.00
CA PRO A 65 -18.25 0.82 -9.69
C PRO A 65 -17.57 -0.25 -10.55
N ASN A 66 -16.31 -0.02 -10.94
CA ASN A 66 -15.52 -0.92 -11.79
C ASN A 66 -14.31 -1.48 -11.03
N ALA A 67 -13.64 -2.44 -11.62
CA ALA A 67 -12.46 -3.09 -11.07
C ALA A 67 -11.36 -3.24 -12.12
N TYR A 68 -10.15 -3.49 -11.66
CA TYR A 68 -9.06 -3.96 -12.49
C TYR A 68 -9.23 -5.43 -12.84
N ARG A 69 -8.52 -5.87 -13.89
CA ARG A 69 -8.56 -7.26 -14.38
C ARG A 69 -7.47 -8.13 -13.81
N HIS A 70 -6.49 -7.54 -13.16
CA HIS A 70 -5.33 -8.26 -12.63
C HIS A 70 -5.00 -7.78 -11.21
N LEU A 71 -4.53 -8.69 -10.36
CA LEU A 71 -4.17 -8.39 -8.98
C LEU A 71 -3.15 -7.26 -8.87
N PHE A 72 -2.16 -7.23 -9.75
CA PHE A 72 -1.10 -6.19 -9.73
C PHE A 72 -1.56 -4.81 -10.18
N ASP A 73 -2.78 -4.68 -10.68
CA ASP A 73 -3.30 -3.40 -11.15
C ASP A 73 -3.79 -2.48 -10.02
N GLY A 74 -4.04 -3.04 -8.82
CA GLY A 74 -4.57 -2.30 -7.68
C GLY A 74 -3.66 -1.18 -7.20
N ASP A 75 -4.27 -0.15 -6.61
CA ASP A 75 -3.53 0.93 -5.96
C ASP A 75 -2.81 0.40 -4.71
N GLY A 76 -1.64 0.96 -4.39
CA GLY A 76 -0.89 0.57 -3.22
C GLY A 76 -1.63 0.91 -1.93
N PHE A 77 -1.91 -0.11 -1.13
CA PHE A 77 -2.43 0.04 0.23
C PHE A 77 -1.34 -0.32 1.22
N VAL A 78 -0.88 0.68 1.97
CA VAL A 78 0.14 0.50 3.00
C VAL A 78 -0.54 0.12 4.30
N GLN A 79 0.01 -0.90 4.96
CA GLN A 79 -0.35 -1.31 6.31
C GLN A 79 0.85 -1.12 7.22
N GLN A 80 0.61 -0.59 8.41
CA GLN A 80 1.59 -0.44 9.46
C GLN A 80 1.17 -1.23 10.68
N PHE A 81 2.10 -1.98 11.24
CA PHE A 81 1.96 -2.67 12.52
C PHE A 81 2.99 -2.09 13.48
N ARG A 82 2.53 -1.44 14.53
CA ARG A 82 3.40 -0.88 15.59
C ARG A 82 3.46 -1.81 16.77
N PHE A 83 4.67 -2.21 17.10
CA PHE A 83 4.98 -3.05 18.25
C PHE A 83 5.57 -2.17 19.36
N GLY A 84 5.04 -2.32 20.57
CA GLY A 84 5.58 -1.62 21.76
C GLY A 84 4.95 -2.11 23.04
N SER A 85 5.76 -2.27 24.07
CA SER A 85 5.32 -2.66 25.42
C SER A 85 4.39 -3.88 25.46
N GLY A 86 4.64 -4.88 24.60
CA GLY A 86 3.82 -6.10 24.50
C GLY A 86 2.48 -5.90 23.81
N THR A 87 2.25 -4.77 23.15
CA THR A 87 1.05 -4.47 22.38
C THR A 87 1.37 -4.34 20.89
N VAL A 88 0.35 -4.47 20.04
CA VAL A 88 0.42 -4.18 18.61
C VAL A 88 -0.77 -3.33 18.23
N SER A 89 -0.53 -2.27 17.47
CA SER A 89 -1.57 -1.55 16.76
C SER A 89 -1.41 -1.69 15.24
N HIS A 90 -2.50 -1.49 14.51
CA HIS A 90 -2.57 -1.55 13.06
C HIS A 90 -3.21 -0.29 12.51
N ALA A 91 -2.62 0.25 11.46
CA ALA A 91 -3.19 1.31 10.63
C ALA A 91 -3.00 0.95 9.16
N GLY A 92 -3.84 1.50 8.29
CA GLY A 92 -3.71 1.30 6.85
C GLY A 92 -4.16 2.50 6.05
N ARG A 93 -3.55 2.71 4.87
CA ARG A 93 -3.91 3.82 3.99
C ARG A 93 -3.50 3.56 2.55
N PHE A 94 -4.33 3.98 1.59
CA PHE A 94 -3.91 4.05 0.20
C PHE A 94 -2.82 5.09 0.00
N VAL A 95 -1.85 4.78 -0.87
CA VAL A 95 -0.85 5.74 -1.32
C VAL A 95 -1.51 6.69 -2.31
N ALA A 96 -1.66 7.96 -1.93
CA ALA A 96 -2.32 8.98 -2.75
C ALA A 96 -1.39 9.49 -3.87
N THR A 97 -1.05 8.60 -4.80
CA THR A 97 -0.28 8.91 -6.01
C THR A 97 -1.06 9.82 -6.95
N SER A 98 -0.42 10.35 -8.00
CA SER A 98 -1.12 11.13 -9.04
C SER A 98 -2.25 10.34 -9.69
N LYS A 99 -2.02 9.03 -9.95
CA LYS A 99 -3.03 8.09 -10.43
C LYS A 99 -4.22 8.01 -9.47
N TYR A 100 -3.95 7.66 -8.20
CA TYR A 100 -4.96 7.57 -7.15
C TYR A 100 -5.82 8.84 -7.06
N GLN A 101 -5.18 10.03 -7.02
CA GLN A 101 -5.87 11.32 -6.91
C GLN A 101 -6.75 11.62 -8.13
N SER A 102 -6.26 11.31 -9.33
CA SER A 102 -7.01 11.50 -10.58
C SER A 102 -8.26 10.62 -10.61
N GLU A 103 -8.14 9.35 -10.24
CA GLU A 103 -9.24 8.40 -10.20
C GLU A 103 -10.23 8.68 -9.06
N THR A 104 -9.73 9.24 -7.93
CA THR A 104 -10.62 9.74 -6.84
C THR A 104 -11.56 10.82 -7.34
N LYS A 105 -11.07 11.78 -8.12
CA LYS A 105 -11.90 12.85 -8.69
C LYS A 105 -12.99 12.30 -9.63
N LEU A 106 -12.70 11.21 -10.31
CA LEU A 106 -13.61 10.55 -11.24
C LEU A 106 -14.52 9.50 -10.58
N GLN A 107 -14.26 9.14 -9.33
CA GLN A 107 -14.94 8.09 -8.57
C GLN A 107 -14.97 6.75 -9.32
N ARG A 108 -13.93 6.45 -10.10
CA ARG A 108 -13.77 5.20 -10.87
C ARG A 108 -12.32 5.00 -11.31
N TYR A 109 -11.94 3.74 -11.56
CA TYR A 109 -10.70 3.42 -12.26
C TYR A 109 -10.81 3.84 -13.73
N SER A 110 -9.78 4.51 -14.23
CA SER A 110 -9.79 5.09 -15.58
C SER A 110 -8.42 5.12 -16.27
N LEU A 111 -7.36 4.96 -15.51
CA LEU A 111 -6.00 5.00 -16.02
C LEU A 111 -5.50 3.59 -16.34
N PRO A 112 -4.72 3.41 -17.42
CA PRO A 112 -4.13 2.13 -17.75
C PRO A 112 -3.16 1.68 -16.65
N THR A 113 -3.07 0.37 -16.47
CA THR A 113 -2.21 -0.30 -15.49
C THR A 113 -1.46 -1.44 -16.17
N PHE A 114 -0.84 -2.32 -15.39
CA PHE A 114 -0.08 -3.46 -15.89
C PHE A 114 -0.88 -4.31 -16.89
N ALA A 115 -2.11 -4.71 -16.54
CA ALA A 115 -2.93 -5.59 -17.40
C ALA A 115 -4.27 -4.99 -17.81
N THR A 116 -4.74 -3.91 -17.15
CA THR A 116 -6.03 -3.30 -17.45
C THR A 116 -5.86 -2.04 -18.30
N LYS A 117 -6.64 -1.96 -19.39
CA LYS A 117 -6.77 -0.78 -20.23
C LYS A 117 -8.23 -0.32 -20.24
N PHE A 118 -8.45 0.99 -20.18
CA PHE A 118 -9.78 1.58 -20.23
C PHE A 118 -9.97 2.33 -21.55
N LYS A 119 -11.12 2.14 -22.19
CA LYS A 119 -11.50 2.92 -23.38
C LYS A 119 -11.69 4.39 -22.97
N GLY A 120 -11.05 5.29 -23.71
CA GLY A 120 -11.11 6.73 -23.39
C GLY A 120 -10.27 7.14 -22.16
N ALA A 121 -9.26 6.33 -21.80
CA ALA A 121 -8.33 6.69 -20.75
C ALA A 121 -7.67 8.06 -21.02
N PRO A 122 -7.42 8.87 -19.98
CA PRO A 122 -6.67 10.11 -20.10
C PRO A 122 -5.27 9.87 -20.70
N ARG A 123 -4.75 10.89 -21.37
CA ARG A 123 -3.38 10.85 -21.90
C ARG A 123 -2.38 10.83 -20.73
N ILE A 124 -1.50 9.85 -20.75
CA ILE A 124 -0.35 9.75 -19.83
C ILE A 124 0.71 10.77 -20.29
N LYS A 125 1.17 11.61 -19.38
CA LYS A 125 2.19 12.63 -19.61
C LYS A 125 3.52 12.24 -18.97
N THR A 126 3.47 11.65 -17.79
CA THR A 126 4.64 11.22 -17.04
C THR A 126 4.42 9.81 -16.51
N PRO A 127 5.47 9.06 -16.16
CA PRO A 127 5.35 7.76 -15.49
C PRO A 127 4.49 7.81 -14.22
N ASP A 128 4.54 8.92 -13.48
CA ASP A 128 3.80 9.07 -12.22
C ASP A 128 2.28 9.17 -12.41
N ASP A 129 1.81 9.48 -13.61
CA ASP A 129 0.37 9.45 -13.91
C ASP A 129 -0.22 8.04 -13.82
N MET A 130 0.63 7.00 -13.87
CA MET A 130 0.25 5.59 -13.74
C MET A 130 0.79 4.94 -12.45
N ASN A 131 1.43 5.70 -11.57
CA ASN A 131 2.10 5.18 -10.39
C ASN A 131 1.11 4.49 -9.46
N ALA A 132 1.22 3.18 -9.32
CA ALA A 132 0.42 2.38 -8.42
C ALA A 132 1.00 2.29 -6.99
N ALA A 133 2.31 2.50 -6.82
CA ALA A 133 3.05 2.44 -5.55
C ALA A 133 2.71 1.20 -4.70
N ASN A 134 2.57 0.03 -5.33
CA ASN A 134 1.94 -1.15 -4.73
C ASN A 134 2.86 -2.36 -4.56
N THR A 135 4.15 -2.24 -4.91
CA THR A 135 5.04 -3.41 -5.01
C THR A 135 5.89 -3.61 -3.76
N ASN A 136 6.48 -2.56 -3.23
CA ASN A 136 7.35 -2.65 -2.06
C ASN A 136 7.28 -1.37 -1.22
N ILE A 137 7.72 -1.47 0.01
CA ILE A 137 7.89 -0.33 0.91
C ILE A 137 9.23 -0.44 1.62
N ILE A 138 10.00 0.63 1.62
CA ILE A 138 11.30 0.69 2.27
C ILE A 138 11.41 1.91 3.18
N ALA A 139 12.17 1.74 4.25
CA ALA A 139 12.69 2.85 5.06
C ALA A 139 14.18 2.97 4.76
N HIS A 140 14.60 4.11 4.21
CA HIS A 140 16.00 4.38 3.89
C HIS A 140 16.32 5.86 4.13
N GLY A 141 17.42 6.11 4.83
CA GLY A 141 17.68 7.45 5.38
C GLY A 141 16.51 7.87 6.27
N ASN A 142 16.08 9.10 6.17
CA ASN A 142 14.93 9.61 6.91
C ASN A 142 13.61 9.52 6.12
N ARG A 143 13.51 8.60 5.16
CA ARG A 143 12.36 8.49 4.27
C ARG A 143 11.71 7.11 4.36
N THR A 144 10.39 7.08 4.37
CA THR A 144 9.59 5.88 4.14
C THR A 144 8.97 6.03 2.77
N MET A 145 9.16 5.04 1.89
CA MET A 145 8.81 5.15 0.47
C MET A 145 8.07 3.91 0.00
N ALA A 146 6.93 4.11 -0.64
CA ALA A 146 6.23 3.07 -1.38
C ALA A 146 6.74 3.07 -2.83
N LEU A 147 6.96 1.89 -3.39
CA LEU A 147 7.68 1.68 -4.65
C LEU A 147 6.83 0.94 -5.68
N TRP A 148 7.07 1.29 -6.93
CA TRP A 148 6.58 0.61 -8.12
C TRP A 148 7.56 0.77 -9.27
N GLU A 149 7.87 -0.32 -10.02
CA GLU A 149 8.92 -0.36 -11.04
C GLU A 149 8.78 0.70 -12.13
N GLY A 150 7.56 1.12 -12.44
CA GLY A 150 7.27 1.97 -13.59
C GLY A 150 7.30 3.48 -13.31
N ALA A 151 7.55 3.92 -12.06
CA ALA A 151 7.45 5.33 -11.71
C ALA A 151 8.33 5.72 -10.52
N SER A 152 8.22 6.97 -10.06
CA SER A 152 8.98 7.49 -8.93
C SER A 152 8.67 6.75 -7.63
N ALA A 153 9.67 6.62 -6.76
CA ALA A 153 9.41 6.28 -5.35
C ALA A 153 8.47 7.33 -4.73
N TRP A 154 7.47 6.89 -3.95
CA TRP A 154 6.48 7.78 -3.35
C TRP A 154 6.68 7.88 -1.85
N GLN A 155 7.04 9.09 -1.37
CA GLN A 155 7.32 9.31 0.04
C GLN A 155 6.05 9.36 0.87
N LEU A 156 6.14 8.75 2.05
CA LEU A 156 5.07 8.70 3.06
C LEU A 156 5.58 9.25 4.39
N ASP A 157 4.69 9.86 5.13
CA ASP A 157 4.90 10.15 6.54
C ASP A 157 4.84 8.85 7.35
N PRO A 158 5.89 8.46 8.10
CA PRO A 158 5.94 7.18 8.79
C PRO A 158 4.98 7.09 9.99
N GLN A 159 4.44 8.21 10.47
CA GLN A 159 3.52 8.23 11.61
C GLN A 159 2.06 8.12 11.17
N THR A 160 1.70 8.83 10.11
CA THR A 160 0.32 8.97 9.65
C THR A 160 0.02 8.19 8.38
N LEU A 161 1.02 7.64 7.71
CA LEU A 161 0.98 7.04 6.38
C LEU A 161 0.48 8.01 5.29
N SER A 162 0.45 9.30 5.58
CA SER A 162 0.04 10.31 4.60
C SER A 162 1.06 10.42 3.47
N SER A 163 0.57 10.52 2.26
CA SER A 163 1.42 10.67 1.07
C SER A 163 2.01 12.08 1.00
N MET A 164 3.31 12.16 0.85
CA MET A 164 4.07 13.42 0.77
C MET A 164 4.41 13.80 -0.68
N GLY A 165 4.31 12.85 -1.62
CA GLY A 165 4.58 13.06 -3.02
C GLY A 165 5.72 12.19 -3.57
N PRO A 166 6.03 12.33 -4.86
CA PRO A 166 7.16 11.63 -5.46
C PRO A 166 8.48 12.11 -4.85
N VAL A 167 9.41 11.19 -4.67
CA VAL A 167 10.75 11.54 -4.20
C VAL A 167 11.51 12.21 -5.33
N ASP A 168 11.94 13.44 -5.09
CA ASP A 168 12.86 14.15 -5.97
C ASP A 168 14.29 13.94 -5.48
N TRP A 169 15.06 13.17 -6.25
CA TRP A 169 16.45 12.90 -5.95
C TRP A 169 17.32 14.08 -6.38
N GLU A 170 17.66 14.95 -5.42
CA GLU A 170 18.50 16.14 -5.62
C GLU A 170 18.00 17.13 -6.69
N LYS A 171 16.69 17.19 -6.91
CA LYS A 171 16.04 18.01 -7.95
C LYS A 171 16.51 17.70 -9.38
N ARG A 172 17.08 16.50 -9.59
CA ARG A 172 17.64 16.08 -10.88
C ARG A 172 16.87 14.97 -11.55
N LEU A 173 16.09 14.20 -10.79
CA LEU A 173 15.37 13.01 -11.27
C LEU A 173 13.88 13.10 -10.91
N THR A 174 13.20 14.09 -11.44
CA THR A 174 11.75 14.21 -11.35
C THR A 174 11.07 13.21 -12.28
N HIS A 175 10.04 12.52 -11.80
CA HIS A 175 9.26 11.52 -12.55
C HIS A 175 10.10 10.37 -13.13
N ALA A 176 11.25 10.07 -12.51
CA ALA A 176 12.11 8.98 -12.95
C ALA A 176 11.67 7.67 -12.28
N PRO A 177 11.53 6.57 -13.06
CA PRO A 177 11.31 5.26 -12.50
C PRO A 177 12.38 4.88 -11.49
N PHE A 178 11.95 4.27 -10.38
CA PHE A 178 12.81 3.78 -9.33
C PHE A 178 12.53 2.30 -9.09
N SER A 179 13.58 1.48 -8.96
CA SER A 179 13.40 0.04 -8.74
C SER A 179 12.48 -0.25 -7.55
N ALA A 180 11.53 -1.14 -7.72
CA ALA A 180 10.68 -1.59 -6.61
C ALA A 180 11.39 -2.61 -5.70
N HIS A 181 12.56 -3.11 -6.10
CA HIS A 181 13.36 -4.08 -5.34
C HIS A 181 14.79 -3.61 -5.07
N PRO A 182 14.98 -2.38 -4.54
CA PRO A 182 16.32 -1.89 -4.24
C PRO A 182 16.95 -2.70 -3.12
N ARG A 183 18.26 -2.81 -3.14
CA ARG A 183 19.02 -3.34 -2.03
C ARG A 183 19.86 -2.20 -1.45
N PRO A 184 19.58 -1.79 -0.20
CA PRO A 184 20.43 -0.81 0.48
C PRO A 184 21.84 -1.36 0.64
N ASP A 185 22.84 -0.54 0.35
CA ASP A 185 24.22 -0.83 0.73
C ASP A 185 24.34 -0.71 2.25
N ARG A 186 25.26 -1.45 2.83
CA ARG A 186 25.48 -1.48 4.28
C ARG A 186 26.62 -0.57 4.72
N ASP A 187 27.28 0.09 3.76
CA ASP A 187 28.41 0.98 4.04
C ASP A 187 27.96 2.40 4.45
#